data_8c7cbc9309abc8c724a334ad2ad226d1
#
_entry.id   8c7cbc9309abc8c724a334ad2ad226d1
#
_cell.length_a   1.000
_cell.length_b   1.000
_cell.length_c   1.000
_cell.angle_alpha   90.00
_cell.angle_beta   90.00
_cell.angle_gamma   90.00
#
_symmetry.space_group_name_H-M   'P 1'
#
loop_
_entity.id
_entity.type
_entity.pdbx_description
1 polymer ?
#
loop_
_entity_poly.entity_id
_entity_poly.type
_entity_poly.pdbx_seq_one_letter_code
_entity_poly.pdbx_strand_id
1 'polypeptide(L)'
;MRTQLAITAALLLAIPAGAMAQAQAPAPPGGSTAPTTSTPTTSTPTTSTPAAPRLISVTPLVGQSRLTGAQIAAWFAKQGVTPTIVTPILDLANIFVDEGNAQNVRGDIAFAQSVLETGWFAYKGSMVKATDNNFSGLGACDTCTSGNQYPSPTAGVRAQIQHLWAYGDPAADPLRVARPLTDTRMSYVKPYGRSPTWEAMGGGNWATGTDYAVNVLKLYNTMLVFNGLTPINLTMGTPAPVVAAAPTGPLTVMVSRTGGVRLGDLRAKSGTLSAAGTAFGSNGLQRAAYGSCHVTWASLGAVMAFQGSSSGTCGSDAHVRAAVLSNPIWKTDKGLSPGDPVKRIKTLYRVKAGKGSGVRTLVKARNGARLTVRFGEGVVKALIVAVPAPRV
;
A
#
# COMPACT_ATOMS: atom_id res chain seq x y z
N MET A 1 24.04 11.65 -52.55
CA MET A 1 24.74 11.43 -51.28
C MET A 1 23.73 11.56 -50.15
N ARG A 2 23.25 10.44 -49.65
CA ARG A 2 22.35 10.36 -48.48
C ARG A 2 23.06 9.51 -47.43
N THR A 3 23.50 10.14 -46.36
CA THR A 3 24.19 9.51 -45.24
C THR A 3 23.13 8.90 -44.32
N GLN A 4 23.06 7.59 -44.24
CA GLN A 4 22.26 6.91 -43.23
C GLN A 4 23.05 6.87 -41.93
N LEU A 5 22.46 7.43 -40.84
CA LEU A 5 22.93 7.25 -39.50
C LEU A 5 22.32 5.93 -38.97
N ALA A 6 23.14 4.90 -38.82
CA ALA A 6 22.81 3.69 -38.12
C ALA A 6 22.91 3.96 -36.59
N ILE A 7 21.80 3.96 -35.90
CA ILE A 7 21.76 3.93 -34.42
C ILE A 7 21.72 2.47 -34.01
N THR A 8 22.85 1.95 -33.59
CA THR A 8 22.98 0.63 -32.98
C THR A 8 22.54 0.76 -31.50
N ALA A 9 21.32 0.35 -31.19
CA ALA A 9 20.87 0.18 -29.82
C ALA A 9 20.81 -1.33 -29.51
N ALA A 10 21.92 -1.89 -29.12
CA ALA A 10 21.98 -3.23 -28.51
C ALA A 10 22.55 -3.07 -27.12
N LEU A 11 21.67 -2.85 -26.14
CA LEU A 11 22.00 -3.03 -24.73
C LEU A 11 21.11 -4.15 -24.20
N LEU A 12 21.48 -5.39 -24.55
CA LEU A 12 21.00 -6.61 -23.91
C LEU A 12 21.60 -6.68 -22.50
N LEU A 13 20.89 -6.12 -21.51
CA LEU A 13 21.15 -6.46 -20.12
C LEU A 13 20.68 -7.89 -19.89
N ALA A 14 21.59 -8.82 -19.92
CA ALA A 14 21.40 -10.17 -19.38
C ALA A 14 21.22 -10.02 -17.85
N ILE A 15 19.98 -10.05 -17.39
CA ILE A 15 19.67 -10.18 -15.96
C ILE A 15 19.83 -11.66 -15.64
N PRO A 16 20.71 -12.07 -14.68
CA PRO A 16 20.76 -13.45 -14.25
C PRO A 16 19.39 -13.83 -13.68
N ALA A 17 18.88 -15.00 -14.08
CA ALA A 17 17.69 -15.60 -13.51
C ALA A 17 18.01 -16.03 -12.06
N GLY A 18 17.98 -15.07 -11.15
CA GLY A 18 18.01 -15.32 -9.72
C GLY A 18 16.60 -15.73 -9.27
N ALA A 19 16.51 -16.83 -8.54
CA ALA A 19 15.29 -17.40 -8.01
C ALA A 19 14.41 -16.32 -7.37
N MET A 20 13.24 -16.08 -7.94
CA MET A 20 12.24 -15.17 -7.40
C MET A 20 11.37 -15.94 -6.42
N ALA A 21 11.78 -15.97 -5.15
CA ALA A 21 10.97 -16.52 -4.08
C ALA A 21 9.85 -15.54 -3.73
N GLN A 22 8.62 -15.98 -3.86
CA GLN A 22 7.48 -15.25 -3.25
C GLN A 22 7.58 -15.37 -1.73
N ALA A 23 7.50 -14.25 -1.03
CA ALA A 23 7.42 -14.26 0.42
C ALA A 23 6.14 -15.00 0.87
N GLN A 24 6.33 -16.15 1.49
CA GLN A 24 5.27 -16.90 2.13
C GLN A 24 4.83 -16.17 3.39
N ALA A 25 3.53 -15.96 3.57
CA ALA A 25 3.00 -15.56 4.86
C ALA A 25 3.35 -16.62 5.91
N PRO A 26 3.79 -16.24 7.12
CA PRO A 26 4.18 -17.20 8.15
C PRO A 26 3.01 -18.12 8.49
N ALA A 27 3.30 -19.42 8.66
CA ALA A 27 2.38 -20.41 9.16
C ALA A 27 1.96 -20.06 10.61
N PRO A 28 0.75 -20.44 11.06
CA PRO A 28 0.33 -20.20 12.43
C PRO A 28 1.23 -20.96 13.42
N PRO A 29 1.56 -20.37 14.58
CA PRO A 29 2.44 -21.02 15.55
C PRO A 29 1.78 -22.23 16.18
N GLY A 30 2.38 -23.39 15.98
CA GLY A 30 2.14 -24.58 16.80
C GLY A 30 2.80 -24.37 18.16
N GLY A 31 2.03 -24.45 19.23
CA GLY A 31 2.55 -24.28 20.57
C GLY A 31 3.44 -25.45 21.01
N SER A 32 4.53 -25.13 21.68
CA SER A 32 5.07 -25.96 22.78
C SER A 32 6.00 -25.16 23.66
N THR A 33 5.84 -25.36 24.93
CA THR A 33 6.43 -24.75 26.12
C THR A 33 7.85 -25.22 26.41
N ALA A 34 8.74 -24.30 26.86
CA ALA A 34 9.54 -24.46 28.10
C ALA A 34 10.41 -23.20 28.35
N PRO A 35 10.63 -22.79 29.59
CA PRO A 35 11.34 -21.57 29.92
C PRO A 35 12.86 -21.81 30.00
N THR A 36 13.64 -20.98 29.36
CA THR A 36 15.08 -20.88 29.60
C THR A 36 15.47 -19.49 30.07
N THR A 37 16.10 -19.47 31.20
CA THR A 37 16.68 -18.33 31.92
C THR A 37 17.71 -17.61 31.05
N SER A 38 17.53 -16.32 30.79
CA SER A 38 18.48 -15.52 30.04
C SER A 38 19.27 -14.59 30.95
N THR A 39 20.59 -14.74 30.94
CA THR A 39 21.59 -13.85 31.51
C THR A 39 21.65 -12.54 30.72
N PRO A 40 21.81 -11.35 31.30
CA PRO A 40 21.90 -10.11 30.58
C PRO A 40 23.25 -9.98 29.87
N THR A 41 23.25 -9.94 28.54
CA THR A 41 24.42 -9.66 27.73
C THR A 41 24.43 -8.17 27.38
N THR A 42 25.51 -7.50 27.75
CA THR A 42 25.82 -6.08 27.45
C THR A 42 25.92 -5.92 25.93
N SER A 43 25.01 -5.18 25.30
CA SER A 43 25.01 -4.91 23.86
C SER A 43 25.96 -3.78 23.51
N THR A 44 27.01 -4.08 22.78
CA THR A 44 27.86 -3.13 22.07
C THR A 44 27.06 -2.41 20.97
N PRO A 45 27.21 -1.10 20.74
CA PRO A 45 26.47 -0.40 19.70
C PRO A 45 26.90 -0.93 18.32
N THR A 46 25.97 -1.58 17.63
CA THR A 46 26.18 -2.05 16.25
C THR A 46 26.09 -0.85 15.31
N THR A 47 27.18 -0.57 14.61
CA THR A 47 27.23 0.42 13.53
C THR A 47 26.21 0.02 12.44
N SER A 48 25.15 0.78 12.28
CA SER A 48 24.11 0.52 11.29
C SER A 48 24.67 0.72 9.88
N THR A 49 24.67 -0.34 9.08
CA THR A 49 24.92 -0.26 7.64
C THR A 49 23.93 0.72 7.00
N PRO A 50 24.37 1.65 6.13
CA PRO A 50 23.45 2.57 5.44
C PRO A 50 22.37 1.78 4.69
N ALA A 51 21.11 2.15 4.89
CA ALA A 51 20.00 1.53 4.18
C ALA A 51 20.12 1.77 2.66
N ALA A 52 19.86 0.75 1.85
CA ALA A 52 19.88 0.86 0.40
C ALA A 52 18.91 1.96 -0.10
N PRO A 53 19.26 2.68 -1.19
CA PRO A 53 18.41 3.73 -1.75
C PRO A 53 17.03 3.17 -2.09
N ARG A 54 15.97 3.86 -1.67
CA ARG A 54 14.57 3.50 -1.98
C ARG A 54 13.98 4.47 -2.99
N LEU A 55 13.05 3.95 -3.82
CA LEU A 55 12.24 4.81 -4.68
C LEU A 55 11.41 5.77 -3.84
N ILE A 56 11.44 7.05 -4.19
CA ILE A 56 10.66 8.10 -3.53
C ILE A 56 9.42 8.52 -4.31
N SER A 57 9.24 8.02 -5.54
CA SER A 57 7.98 8.17 -6.28
C SER A 57 6.89 7.30 -5.67
N VAL A 58 5.64 7.71 -5.84
CA VAL A 58 4.47 7.00 -5.32
C VAL A 58 3.57 6.62 -6.49
N THR A 59 3.60 5.34 -6.85
CA THR A 59 2.78 4.76 -7.92
C THR A 59 1.74 3.84 -7.30
N PRO A 60 0.48 4.29 -7.14
CA PRO A 60 -0.56 3.46 -6.54
C PRO A 60 -0.76 2.14 -7.28
N LEU A 61 -1.00 1.05 -6.54
CA LEU A 61 -1.46 -0.21 -7.12
C LEU A 61 -2.86 -0.05 -7.70
N VAL A 62 -3.74 0.60 -6.96
CA VAL A 62 -5.12 0.87 -7.38
C VAL A 62 -5.17 2.04 -8.35
N GLY A 63 -6.08 1.95 -9.33
CA GLY A 63 -6.27 2.96 -10.36
C GLY A 63 -6.56 2.35 -11.73
N GLN A 64 -6.84 3.21 -12.71
CA GLN A 64 -7.10 2.80 -14.08
C GLN A 64 -5.79 2.72 -14.88
N SER A 65 -5.73 1.82 -15.85
CA SER A 65 -4.60 1.70 -16.78
C SER A 65 -4.42 2.99 -17.59
N ARG A 66 -3.18 3.40 -17.83
CA ARG A 66 -2.84 4.53 -18.71
C ARG A 66 -2.64 4.08 -20.17
N LEU A 67 -2.35 2.80 -20.37
CA LEU A 67 -2.11 2.18 -21.67
C LEU A 67 -3.28 1.29 -22.03
N THR A 68 -3.61 1.25 -23.32
CA THR A 68 -4.52 0.26 -23.91
C THR A 68 -3.78 -1.04 -24.19
N GLY A 69 -4.50 -2.15 -24.33
CA GLY A 69 -3.91 -3.42 -24.71
C GLY A 69 -3.16 -3.36 -26.06
N ALA A 70 -3.69 -2.60 -27.03
CA ALA A 70 -3.02 -2.38 -28.31
C ALA A 70 -1.68 -1.66 -28.17
N GLN A 71 -1.58 -0.64 -27.30
CA GLN A 71 -0.35 0.07 -27.01
C GLN A 71 0.69 -0.83 -26.34
N ILE A 72 0.25 -1.66 -25.39
CA ILE A 72 1.09 -2.65 -24.71
C ILE A 72 1.62 -3.69 -25.71
N ALA A 73 0.74 -4.24 -26.57
CA ALA A 73 1.13 -5.23 -27.56
C ALA A 73 2.08 -4.67 -28.62
N ALA A 74 1.87 -3.43 -29.07
CA ALA A 74 2.78 -2.76 -30.00
C ALA A 74 4.18 -2.55 -29.40
N TRP A 75 4.25 -2.17 -28.11
CA TRP A 75 5.51 -2.09 -27.38
C TRP A 75 6.19 -3.45 -27.29
N PHE A 76 5.46 -4.52 -26.91
CA PHE A 76 5.99 -5.85 -26.75
C PHE A 76 6.56 -6.41 -28.06
N ALA A 77 5.89 -6.19 -29.19
CA ALA A 77 6.34 -6.62 -30.50
C ALA A 77 7.69 -6.01 -30.90
N LYS A 78 8.01 -4.80 -30.41
CA LYS A 78 9.32 -4.14 -30.67
C LYS A 78 10.48 -4.72 -29.88
N GLN A 79 10.21 -5.55 -28.86
CA GLN A 79 11.27 -6.14 -28.04
C GLN A 79 11.97 -7.34 -28.76
N GLY A 80 11.40 -7.86 -29.84
CA GLY A 80 11.98 -8.98 -30.61
C GLY A 80 11.98 -10.31 -29.83
N VAL A 81 11.10 -10.44 -28.84
CA VAL A 81 11.00 -11.63 -27.98
C VAL A 81 9.88 -12.53 -28.48
N THR A 82 10.13 -13.86 -28.51
CA THR A 82 9.11 -14.86 -28.83
C THR A 82 8.60 -15.49 -27.53
N PRO A 83 7.35 -15.21 -27.10
CA PRO A 83 6.78 -15.83 -25.91
C PRO A 83 6.43 -17.29 -26.17
N THR A 84 6.38 -18.10 -25.11
CA THR A 84 5.96 -19.54 -25.20
C THR A 84 4.48 -19.74 -24.90
N ILE A 85 3.75 -18.69 -24.49
CA ILE A 85 2.30 -18.74 -24.30
C ILE A 85 1.57 -18.86 -25.63
N VAL A 86 0.44 -19.56 -25.65
CA VAL A 86 -0.39 -19.72 -26.84
C VAL A 86 -1.32 -18.54 -27.10
N THR A 87 -1.62 -17.76 -26.08
CA THR A 87 -2.48 -16.55 -26.17
C THR A 87 -1.73 -15.44 -26.89
N PRO A 88 -2.28 -14.86 -27.96
CA PRO A 88 -1.69 -13.70 -28.60
C PRO A 88 -1.45 -12.56 -27.59
N ILE A 89 -0.32 -11.88 -27.71
CA ILE A 89 0.04 -10.79 -26.77
C ILE A 89 -0.99 -9.67 -26.74
N LEU A 90 -1.63 -9.36 -27.87
CA LEU A 90 -2.70 -8.37 -27.93
C LEU A 90 -3.89 -8.79 -27.07
N ASP A 91 -4.31 -10.05 -27.17
CA ASP A 91 -5.43 -10.56 -26.39
C ASP A 91 -5.09 -10.58 -24.90
N LEU A 92 -3.89 -11.05 -24.54
CA LEU A 92 -3.42 -11.05 -23.15
C LEU A 92 -3.35 -9.62 -22.57
N ALA A 93 -2.82 -8.67 -23.33
CA ALA A 93 -2.73 -7.26 -22.90
C ALA A 93 -4.13 -6.62 -22.72
N ASN A 94 -5.07 -6.94 -23.61
CA ASN A 94 -6.48 -6.50 -23.47
C ASN A 94 -7.10 -7.08 -22.19
N ILE A 95 -6.86 -8.35 -21.88
CA ILE A 95 -7.35 -9.01 -20.66
C ILE A 95 -6.78 -8.30 -19.42
N PHE A 96 -5.49 -7.97 -19.40
CA PHE A 96 -4.88 -7.24 -18.28
C PHE A 96 -5.51 -5.87 -18.05
N VAL A 97 -5.72 -5.10 -19.13
CA VAL A 97 -6.35 -3.77 -19.04
C VAL A 97 -7.79 -3.89 -18.58
N ASP A 98 -8.55 -4.84 -19.11
CA ASP A 98 -9.97 -5.02 -18.82
C ASP A 98 -10.22 -5.53 -17.39
N GLU A 99 -9.51 -6.57 -16.95
CA GLU A 99 -9.61 -7.09 -15.58
C GLU A 99 -9.09 -6.06 -14.56
N GLY A 100 -8.00 -5.36 -14.91
CA GLY A 100 -7.42 -4.31 -14.08
C GLY A 100 -8.40 -3.15 -13.87
N ASN A 101 -8.94 -2.62 -14.95
CA ASN A 101 -9.89 -1.51 -14.90
C ASN A 101 -11.19 -1.89 -14.17
N ALA A 102 -11.69 -3.11 -14.37
CA ALA A 102 -12.87 -3.61 -13.66
C ALA A 102 -12.66 -3.65 -12.14
N GLN A 103 -11.48 -4.10 -11.68
CA GLN A 103 -11.14 -4.20 -10.24
C GLN A 103 -10.53 -2.91 -9.68
N ASN A 104 -10.35 -1.87 -10.51
CA ASN A 104 -9.64 -0.63 -10.16
C ASN A 104 -8.17 -0.89 -9.74
N VAL A 105 -7.47 -1.74 -10.48
CA VAL A 105 -6.03 -2.02 -10.35
C VAL A 105 -5.34 -1.64 -11.66
N ARG A 106 -4.11 -1.11 -11.58
CA ARG A 106 -3.30 -0.72 -12.72
C ARG A 106 -2.90 -1.96 -13.56
N GLY A 107 -3.79 -2.40 -14.46
CA GLY A 107 -3.59 -3.56 -15.32
C GLY A 107 -2.39 -3.43 -16.26
N ASP A 108 -2.09 -2.22 -16.72
CA ASP A 108 -0.92 -1.91 -17.53
C ASP A 108 0.40 -2.15 -16.77
N ILE A 109 0.46 -1.84 -15.48
CA ILE A 109 1.64 -2.15 -14.65
C ILE A 109 1.66 -3.64 -14.27
N ALA A 110 0.48 -4.25 -14.03
CA ALA A 110 0.39 -5.69 -13.78
C ALA A 110 0.88 -6.51 -14.98
N PHE A 111 0.68 -6.05 -16.22
CA PHE A 111 1.29 -6.65 -17.41
C PHE A 111 2.83 -6.53 -17.36
N ALA A 112 3.37 -5.36 -17.04
CA ALA A 112 4.83 -5.19 -16.87
C ALA A 112 5.39 -6.12 -15.77
N GLN A 113 4.65 -6.29 -14.67
CA GLN A 113 4.97 -7.26 -13.63
C GLN A 113 5.05 -8.67 -14.22
N SER A 114 4.06 -9.08 -15.00
CA SER A 114 4.02 -10.42 -15.60
C SER A 114 5.14 -10.65 -16.58
N VAL A 115 5.54 -9.66 -17.36
CA VAL A 115 6.75 -9.74 -18.21
C VAL A 115 7.99 -10.05 -17.39
N LEU A 116 8.15 -9.41 -16.22
CA LEU A 116 9.27 -9.65 -15.30
C LEU A 116 9.19 -11.05 -14.67
N GLU A 117 8.04 -11.42 -14.10
CA GLU A 117 7.81 -12.66 -13.35
C GLU A 117 7.99 -13.91 -14.21
N THR A 118 7.64 -13.85 -15.49
CA THR A 118 7.69 -14.99 -16.40
C THR A 118 8.91 -14.97 -17.31
N GLY A 119 9.79 -14.00 -17.15
CA GLY A 119 10.92 -13.81 -18.05
C GLY A 119 10.46 -13.59 -19.50
N TRP A 120 9.62 -12.59 -19.74
CA TRP A 120 9.05 -12.27 -21.07
C TRP A 120 8.11 -13.36 -21.61
N PHE A 121 7.33 -13.98 -20.74
CA PHE A 121 6.44 -15.10 -21.06
C PHE A 121 7.20 -16.32 -21.65
N ALA A 122 8.48 -16.46 -21.36
CA ALA A 122 9.31 -17.59 -21.80
C ALA A 122 9.33 -18.74 -20.78
N TYR A 123 9.04 -18.48 -19.50
CA TYR A 123 8.96 -19.45 -18.39
C TYR A 123 10.20 -20.32 -18.21
N LYS A 124 11.37 -19.87 -18.68
CA LYS A 124 12.63 -20.64 -18.63
C LYS A 124 13.07 -20.85 -17.18
N GLY A 125 13.22 -22.10 -16.77
CA GLY A 125 13.64 -22.45 -15.41
C GLY A 125 12.59 -22.19 -14.32
N SER A 126 11.35 -21.84 -14.70
CA SER A 126 10.24 -21.59 -13.77
C SER A 126 9.52 -22.91 -13.42
N MET A 127 9.03 -23.01 -12.17
CA MET A 127 8.10 -24.06 -11.75
C MET A 127 6.72 -23.91 -12.37
N VAL A 128 6.34 -22.68 -12.73
CA VAL A 128 5.12 -22.35 -13.45
C VAL A 128 5.36 -22.50 -14.94
N LYS A 129 4.44 -23.13 -15.66
CA LYS A 129 4.50 -23.36 -17.10
C LYS A 129 3.62 -22.38 -17.86
N ALA A 130 3.92 -22.16 -19.13
CA ALA A 130 3.10 -21.33 -20.01
C ALA A 130 1.64 -21.82 -20.10
N THR A 131 1.41 -23.14 -19.99
CA THR A 131 0.09 -23.79 -20.00
C THR A 131 -0.72 -23.57 -18.71
N ASP A 132 -0.08 -23.11 -17.62
CA ASP A 132 -0.75 -22.91 -16.33
C ASP A 132 -1.56 -21.61 -16.28
N ASN A 133 -1.46 -20.77 -17.31
CA ASN A 133 -2.08 -19.44 -17.35
C ASN A 133 -1.79 -18.59 -16.10
N ASN A 134 -0.65 -18.83 -15.45
CA ASN A 134 -0.21 -18.14 -14.25
C ASN A 134 0.90 -17.15 -14.63
N PHE A 135 0.52 -15.87 -14.71
CA PHE A 135 1.39 -14.82 -15.23
C PHE A 135 2.20 -14.09 -14.16
N SER A 136 2.08 -14.50 -12.90
CA SER A 136 2.71 -13.81 -11.77
C SER A 136 3.30 -14.75 -10.72
N GLY A 137 3.39 -16.04 -11.02
CA GLY A 137 3.94 -17.02 -10.10
C GLY A 137 3.09 -17.30 -8.85
N LEU A 138 1.79 -16.95 -8.85
CA LEU A 138 0.93 -17.19 -7.70
C LEU A 138 0.96 -18.65 -7.26
N GLY A 139 1.18 -18.88 -5.95
CA GLY A 139 1.26 -20.21 -5.37
C GLY A 139 2.60 -20.94 -5.57
N ALA A 140 3.54 -20.38 -6.31
CA ALA A 140 4.91 -20.90 -6.37
C ALA A 140 5.69 -20.52 -5.10
N CYS A 141 6.59 -21.39 -4.68
CA CYS A 141 7.53 -21.14 -3.57
C CYS A 141 8.79 -21.99 -3.75
N ASP A 142 9.90 -21.66 -3.05
CA ASP A 142 11.19 -22.35 -3.20
C ASP A 142 11.13 -23.86 -2.96
N THR A 143 10.18 -24.33 -2.17
CA THR A 143 9.98 -25.75 -1.82
C THR A 143 8.75 -26.35 -2.50
N CYS A 144 8.00 -25.58 -3.32
CA CYS A 144 6.83 -26.07 -4.04
C CYS A 144 7.24 -26.83 -5.30
N THR A 145 6.41 -27.78 -5.71
CA THR A 145 6.59 -28.52 -6.98
C THR A 145 5.87 -27.86 -8.17
N SER A 146 4.94 -26.94 -7.90
CA SER A 146 4.15 -26.19 -8.89
C SER A 146 3.61 -24.91 -8.29
N GLY A 147 3.20 -23.96 -9.12
CA GLY A 147 2.33 -22.83 -8.75
C GLY A 147 0.85 -23.15 -8.96
N ASN A 148 -0.01 -22.14 -8.78
CA ASN A 148 -1.42 -22.25 -9.14
C ASN A 148 -1.59 -22.42 -10.66
N GLN A 149 -2.60 -23.19 -11.06
CA GLN A 149 -3.01 -23.36 -12.45
C GLN A 149 -4.39 -22.77 -12.66
N TYR A 150 -4.61 -22.13 -13.81
CA TYR A 150 -5.87 -21.47 -14.14
C TYR A 150 -6.43 -22.02 -15.45
N PRO A 151 -7.78 -22.15 -15.56
CA PRO A 151 -8.41 -22.79 -16.73
C PRO A 151 -8.33 -21.93 -18.01
N SER A 152 -8.00 -20.65 -17.87
CA SER A 152 -7.89 -19.73 -19.01
C SER A 152 -6.97 -18.55 -18.68
N PRO A 153 -6.43 -17.85 -19.70
CA PRO A 153 -5.68 -16.61 -19.51
C PRO A 153 -6.46 -15.55 -18.70
N THR A 154 -7.75 -15.39 -18.98
CA THR A 154 -8.62 -14.47 -18.22
C THR A 154 -8.69 -14.85 -16.75
N ALA A 155 -8.79 -16.13 -16.41
CA ALA A 155 -8.83 -16.57 -15.02
C ALA A 155 -7.49 -16.30 -14.31
N GLY A 156 -6.36 -16.54 -14.97
CA GLY A 156 -5.04 -16.28 -14.40
C GLY A 156 -4.76 -14.80 -14.18
N VAL A 157 -5.07 -13.95 -15.15
CA VAL A 157 -4.96 -12.49 -15.03
C VAL A 157 -5.88 -11.98 -13.93
N ARG A 158 -7.16 -12.42 -13.91
CA ARG A 158 -8.12 -12.04 -12.86
C ARG A 158 -7.60 -12.37 -11.46
N ALA A 159 -7.03 -13.57 -11.27
CA ALA A 159 -6.45 -13.96 -9.99
C ALA A 159 -5.31 -13.03 -9.57
N GLN A 160 -4.40 -12.69 -10.50
CA GLN A 160 -3.33 -11.73 -10.23
C GLN A 160 -3.87 -10.34 -9.87
N ILE A 161 -4.85 -9.82 -10.62
CA ILE A 161 -5.47 -8.52 -10.37
C ILE A 161 -6.17 -8.49 -9.01
N GLN A 162 -6.92 -9.54 -8.64
CA GLN A 162 -7.55 -9.65 -7.32
C GLN A 162 -6.53 -9.73 -6.19
N HIS A 163 -5.41 -10.42 -6.41
CA HIS A 163 -4.30 -10.48 -5.45
C HIS A 163 -3.64 -9.11 -5.26
N LEU A 164 -3.37 -8.40 -6.36
CA LEU A 164 -2.86 -7.03 -6.33
C LEU A 164 -3.83 -6.06 -5.64
N TRP A 165 -5.14 -6.21 -5.89
CA TRP A 165 -6.15 -5.41 -5.19
C TRP A 165 -6.10 -5.63 -3.67
N ALA A 166 -5.93 -6.87 -3.23
CA ALA A 166 -5.76 -7.19 -1.81
C ALA A 166 -4.52 -6.51 -1.19
N TYR A 167 -3.42 -6.41 -1.95
CA TYR A 167 -2.25 -5.63 -1.52
C TYR A 167 -2.52 -4.13 -1.49
N GLY A 168 -3.24 -3.60 -2.48
CA GLY A 168 -3.38 -2.17 -2.74
C GLY A 168 -4.47 -1.48 -1.94
N ASP A 169 -5.56 -2.18 -1.61
CA ASP A 169 -6.77 -1.58 -1.05
C ASP A 169 -7.10 -2.15 0.35
N PRO A 170 -7.09 -1.32 1.40
CA PRO A 170 -7.48 -1.78 2.73
C PRO A 170 -8.97 -2.15 2.84
N ALA A 171 -9.80 -1.75 1.86
CA ALA A 171 -11.20 -2.15 1.77
C ALA A 171 -11.42 -3.41 0.91
N ALA A 172 -10.33 -4.09 0.50
CA ALA A 172 -10.44 -5.33 -0.25
C ALA A 172 -11.19 -6.40 0.54
N ASP A 173 -12.06 -7.12 -0.16
CA ASP A 173 -12.92 -8.14 0.42
C ASP A 173 -13.24 -9.17 -0.67
N PRO A 174 -13.00 -10.48 -0.46
CA PRO A 174 -13.35 -11.52 -1.42
C PRO A 174 -14.83 -11.53 -1.87
N LEU A 175 -15.72 -10.98 -1.05
CA LEU A 175 -17.16 -10.85 -1.38
C LEU A 175 -17.48 -9.58 -2.20
N ARG A 176 -16.51 -8.71 -2.43
CA ARG A 176 -16.67 -7.41 -3.11
C ARG A 176 -15.82 -7.29 -4.36
N VAL A 177 -15.28 -8.38 -4.87
CA VAL A 177 -14.55 -8.38 -6.13
C VAL A 177 -15.49 -8.01 -7.29
N ALA A 178 -14.99 -7.25 -8.27
CA ALA A 178 -15.79 -6.78 -9.41
C ALA A 178 -16.24 -7.89 -10.35
N ARG A 179 -15.52 -9.01 -10.37
CA ARG A 179 -15.79 -10.22 -11.17
C ARG A 179 -15.64 -11.46 -10.29
N PRO A 180 -16.14 -12.64 -10.69
CA PRO A 180 -16.09 -13.84 -9.85
C PRO A 180 -14.74 -14.08 -9.23
N LEU A 181 -14.70 -14.38 -7.93
CA LEU A 181 -13.47 -14.63 -7.20
C LEU A 181 -12.71 -15.81 -7.82
N THR A 182 -11.50 -15.55 -8.27
CA THR A 182 -10.58 -16.52 -8.89
C THR A 182 -9.31 -16.69 -8.09
N ASP A 183 -8.90 -15.65 -7.34
CA ASP A 183 -7.73 -15.73 -6.47
C ASP A 183 -8.04 -16.49 -5.18
N THR A 184 -7.67 -17.77 -5.16
CA THR A 184 -7.81 -18.62 -3.96
C THR A 184 -6.85 -18.22 -2.83
N ARG A 185 -5.87 -17.36 -3.11
CA ARG A 185 -4.85 -16.92 -2.16
C ARG A 185 -5.06 -15.51 -1.62
N MET A 186 -6.09 -14.81 -2.04
CA MET A 186 -6.39 -13.44 -1.61
C MET A 186 -6.37 -13.28 -0.08
N SER A 187 -6.86 -14.28 0.66
CA SER A 187 -6.89 -14.26 2.12
C SER A 187 -5.52 -14.28 2.79
N TYR A 188 -4.46 -14.69 2.09
CA TYR A 188 -3.09 -14.70 2.64
C TYR A 188 -2.42 -13.32 2.64
N VAL A 189 -2.98 -12.33 1.93
CA VAL A 189 -2.42 -10.96 1.86
C VAL A 189 -2.67 -10.15 3.13
N LYS A 190 -3.46 -10.65 4.07
CA LYS A 190 -3.86 -9.88 5.27
C LYS A 190 -2.68 -9.31 6.06
N PRO A 191 -2.81 -8.07 6.59
CA PRO A 191 -3.94 -7.16 6.42
C PRO A 191 -4.01 -6.62 4.99
N TYR A 192 -5.23 -6.49 4.45
CA TYR A 192 -5.44 -5.91 3.13
C TYR A 192 -4.95 -4.46 3.08
N GLY A 193 -4.48 -4.02 1.91
CA GLY A 193 -3.91 -2.68 1.74
C GLY A 193 -2.50 -2.50 2.33
N ARG A 194 -1.79 -3.61 2.65
CA ARG A 194 -0.45 -3.56 3.26
C ARG A 194 0.62 -2.99 2.34
N SER A 195 0.40 -2.98 1.04
CA SER A 195 1.30 -2.42 0.02
C SER A 195 0.50 -1.57 -0.97
N PRO A 196 0.12 -0.33 -0.60
CA PRO A 196 -0.77 0.48 -1.43
C PRO A 196 -0.11 1.00 -2.72
N THR A 197 1.20 0.85 -2.85
CA THR A 197 1.97 1.33 -4.00
C THR A 197 2.86 0.23 -4.59
N TRP A 198 3.20 0.37 -5.87
CA TRP A 198 4.13 -0.55 -6.54
C TRP A 198 5.51 -0.54 -5.89
N GLU A 199 5.99 0.62 -5.40
CA GLU A 199 7.28 0.75 -4.69
C GLU A 199 7.33 -0.11 -3.42
N ALA A 200 6.19 -0.37 -2.80
CA ALA A 200 6.07 -1.19 -1.60
C ALA A 200 6.00 -2.70 -1.88
N MET A 201 5.98 -3.14 -3.14
CA MET A 201 5.82 -4.56 -3.49
C MET A 201 7.11 -5.38 -3.32
N GLY A 202 8.29 -4.72 -3.26
CA GLY A 202 9.55 -5.37 -2.92
C GLY A 202 9.77 -5.53 -1.41
N GLY A 203 10.91 -6.13 -1.04
CA GLY A 203 11.35 -6.22 0.37
C GLY A 203 10.49 -7.10 1.26
N GLY A 204 9.87 -8.13 0.71
CA GLY A 204 9.11 -9.14 1.46
C GLY A 204 7.58 -9.02 1.38
N ASN A 205 7.04 -8.10 0.59
CA ASN A 205 5.60 -8.07 0.33
C ASN A 205 5.22 -9.02 -0.81
N TRP A 206 5.45 -8.65 -2.07
CA TRP A 206 5.27 -9.56 -3.19
C TRP A 206 6.53 -10.40 -3.42
N ALA A 207 7.68 -9.75 -3.46
CA ALA A 207 8.97 -10.40 -3.66
C ALA A 207 9.98 -9.97 -2.59
N THR A 208 10.96 -10.84 -2.31
CA THR A 208 12.02 -10.56 -1.32
C THR A 208 13.05 -9.54 -1.81
N GLY A 209 13.25 -9.45 -3.13
CA GLY A 209 14.21 -8.53 -3.74
C GLY A 209 13.84 -7.06 -3.51
N THR A 210 14.80 -6.28 -3.05
CA THR A 210 14.63 -4.82 -2.82
C THR A 210 14.43 -4.04 -4.10
N ASP A 211 14.99 -4.52 -5.22
CA ASP A 211 14.92 -3.88 -6.53
C ASP A 211 13.69 -4.31 -7.36
N TYR A 212 12.86 -5.18 -6.80
CA TYR A 212 11.69 -5.73 -7.49
C TYR A 212 10.79 -4.62 -8.07
N ALA A 213 10.35 -3.71 -7.22
CA ALA A 213 9.49 -2.60 -7.61
C ALA A 213 10.15 -1.70 -8.66
N VAL A 214 11.46 -1.43 -8.49
CA VAL A 214 12.25 -0.64 -9.45
C VAL A 214 12.22 -1.28 -10.83
N ASN A 215 12.40 -2.60 -10.90
CA ASN A 215 12.46 -3.33 -12.16
C ASN A 215 11.10 -3.35 -12.87
N VAL A 216 10.00 -3.59 -12.14
CA VAL A 216 8.63 -3.50 -12.69
C VAL A 216 8.35 -2.10 -13.25
N LEU A 217 8.65 -1.05 -12.47
CA LEU A 217 8.35 0.32 -12.86
C LEU A 217 9.29 0.85 -13.95
N LYS A 218 10.56 0.40 -14.01
CA LYS A 218 11.45 0.69 -15.16
C LYS A 218 10.88 0.09 -16.44
N LEU A 219 10.43 -1.17 -16.39
CA LEU A 219 9.82 -1.83 -17.53
C LEU A 219 8.56 -1.09 -18.00
N TYR A 220 7.69 -0.73 -17.05
CA TYR A 220 6.51 0.07 -17.34
C TYR A 220 6.87 1.45 -17.96
N ASN A 221 7.93 2.10 -17.50
CA ASN A 221 8.39 3.35 -18.11
C ASN A 221 8.82 3.20 -19.57
N THR A 222 9.42 2.06 -19.95
CA THR A 222 9.72 1.81 -21.37
C THR A 222 8.45 1.70 -22.21
N MET A 223 7.37 1.13 -21.64
CA MET A 223 6.05 1.08 -22.30
C MET A 223 5.46 2.47 -22.48
N LEU A 224 5.54 3.32 -21.45
CA LEU A 224 5.06 4.71 -21.51
C LEU A 224 5.81 5.53 -22.55
N VAL A 225 7.15 5.50 -22.51
CA VAL A 225 8.01 6.25 -23.44
C VAL A 225 7.77 5.81 -24.90
N PHE A 226 7.66 4.51 -25.15
CA PHE A 226 7.36 3.97 -26.48
C PHE A 226 6.05 4.52 -27.05
N ASN A 227 5.07 4.77 -26.18
CA ASN A 227 3.76 5.30 -26.55
C ASN A 227 3.66 6.84 -26.42
N GLY A 228 4.79 7.55 -26.28
CA GLY A 228 4.81 9.01 -26.18
C GLY A 228 4.21 9.57 -24.89
N LEU A 229 4.05 8.74 -23.85
CA LEU A 229 3.52 9.17 -22.56
C LEU A 229 4.64 9.52 -21.59
N THR A 230 4.37 10.48 -20.70
CA THR A 230 5.31 10.87 -19.64
C THR A 230 5.61 9.69 -18.74
N PRO A 231 6.89 9.29 -18.59
CA PRO A 231 7.29 8.23 -17.68
C PRO A 231 7.03 8.60 -16.21
N ILE A 232 6.94 7.58 -15.34
CA ILE A 232 6.92 7.78 -13.91
C ILE A 232 8.32 8.24 -13.47
N ASN A 233 8.39 9.19 -12.56
CA ASN A 233 9.66 9.58 -11.97
C ASN A 233 10.17 8.49 -11.02
N LEU A 234 11.22 7.77 -11.42
CA LEU A 234 11.88 6.73 -10.62
C LEU A 234 13.12 7.29 -9.90
N THR A 235 13.01 8.44 -9.29
CA THR A 235 14.14 9.05 -8.58
C THR A 235 14.54 8.13 -7.43
N MET A 236 15.75 7.60 -7.50
CA MET A 236 16.40 6.93 -6.37
C MET A 236 16.86 8.03 -5.41
N GLY A 237 16.08 8.27 -4.36
CA GLY A 237 16.51 9.16 -3.28
C GLY A 237 17.50 8.46 -2.38
N THR A 238 18.48 9.18 -1.83
CA THR A 238 19.06 8.75 -0.55
C THR A 238 17.91 8.51 0.41
N PRO A 239 17.93 7.41 1.21
CA PRO A 239 16.86 7.17 2.15
C PRO A 239 16.61 8.45 2.91
N ALA A 240 15.39 8.97 2.86
CA ALA A 240 14.98 9.95 3.85
C ALA A 240 15.39 9.40 5.22
N PRO A 241 15.91 10.22 6.13
CA PRO A 241 16.33 9.75 7.44
C PRO A 241 15.23 8.82 7.94
N VAL A 242 15.63 7.64 8.41
CA VAL A 242 14.80 6.49 8.80
C VAL A 242 13.39 6.97 9.17
N VAL A 243 12.43 6.73 8.29
CA VAL A 243 11.03 7.05 8.60
C VAL A 243 10.75 6.30 9.88
N ALA A 244 10.54 7.05 10.95
CA ALA A 244 10.32 6.48 12.26
C ALA A 244 9.32 5.34 12.09
N ALA A 245 9.70 4.14 12.53
CA ALA A 245 8.80 2.99 12.52
C ALA A 245 7.47 3.46 13.10
N ALA A 246 6.36 3.04 12.51
CA ALA A 246 5.05 3.44 13.01
C ALA A 246 5.06 3.26 14.54
N PRO A 247 4.65 4.26 15.32
CA PRO A 247 4.80 4.21 16.76
C PRO A 247 4.17 2.93 17.30
N THR A 248 4.94 2.15 18.04
CA THR A 248 4.50 0.88 18.65
C THR A 248 3.90 1.09 20.04
N GLY A 249 4.06 2.28 20.60
CA GLY A 249 3.55 2.65 21.93
C GLY A 249 2.24 3.46 21.88
N PRO A 250 1.60 3.67 23.03
CA PRO A 250 0.36 4.43 23.12
C PRO A 250 0.49 5.85 22.55
N LEU A 251 -0.42 6.23 21.65
CA LEU A 251 -0.48 7.56 21.05
C LEU A 251 -1.52 8.42 21.80
N THR A 252 -1.08 9.53 22.37
CA THR A 252 -1.98 10.42 23.13
C THR A 252 -2.81 11.30 22.20
N VAL A 253 -4.13 11.31 22.43
CA VAL A 253 -5.09 12.21 21.79
C VAL A 253 -5.56 13.23 22.81
N MET A 254 -5.38 14.50 22.53
CA MET A 254 -5.81 15.58 23.42
C MET A 254 -6.47 16.72 22.64
N VAL A 255 -7.56 17.22 23.17
CA VAL A 255 -8.16 18.51 22.80
C VAL A 255 -8.29 19.32 24.09
N SER A 256 -7.50 20.38 24.24
CA SER A 256 -7.58 21.26 25.41
C SER A 256 -8.78 22.21 25.33
N ARG A 257 -9.25 22.70 26.45
CA ARG A 257 -10.34 23.70 26.50
C ARG A 257 -9.97 25.01 25.80
N THR A 258 -8.69 25.34 25.70
CA THR A 258 -8.15 26.53 25.01
C THR A 258 -7.99 26.32 23.50
N GLY A 259 -8.18 25.07 23.00
CA GLY A 259 -8.15 24.76 21.59
C GLY A 259 -6.87 24.13 21.09
N GLY A 260 -5.93 23.78 21.97
CA GLY A 260 -4.77 22.97 21.59
C GLY A 260 -5.21 21.55 21.22
N VAL A 261 -4.75 21.04 20.09
CA VAL A 261 -5.00 19.67 19.64
C VAL A 261 -3.66 18.95 19.48
N ARG A 262 -3.59 17.72 19.99
CA ARG A 262 -2.46 16.81 19.85
C ARG A 262 -2.96 15.45 19.39
N LEU A 263 -2.29 14.88 18.40
CA LEU A 263 -2.51 13.54 17.87
C LEU A 263 -1.14 12.82 17.87
N GLY A 264 -0.84 12.03 18.89
CA GLY A 264 0.53 11.56 19.11
C GLY A 264 1.49 12.75 19.23
N ASP A 265 2.50 12.83 18.39
CA ASP A 265 3.45 13.95 18.33
C ASP A 265 3.02 15.10 17.43
N LEU A 266 1.97 14.88 16.61
CA LEU A 266 1.43 15.91 15.72
C LEU A 266 0.62 16.95 16.53
N ARG A 267 0.96 18.25 16.39
CA ARG A 267 0.20 19.37 16.97
C ARG A 267 -0.56 20.09 15.88
N ALA A 268 -1.85 20.41 16.08
CA ALA A 268 -2.70 20.97 15.03
C ALA A 268 -2.21 22.30 14.43
N LYS A 269 -1.55 23.15 15.19
CA LYS A 269 -1.01 24.41 14.68
C LYS A 269 0.13 24.24 13.67
N SER A 270 0.93 23.18 13.83
CA SER A 270 2.06 22.81 12.94
C SER A 270 1.82 21.46 12.26
N GLY A 271 0.59 20.95 12.33
CA GLY A 271 0.23 19.63 11.86
C GLY A 271 -0.01 19.60 10.37
N THR A 272 1.05 19.78 9.58
CA THR A 272 1.01 19.62 8.13
C THR A 272 0.99 18.15 7.73
N LEU A 273 0.64 17.88 6.48
CA LEU A 273 0.71 16.54 5.91
C LEU A 273 2.13 15.96 5.97
N SER A 274 3.14 16.80 5.71
CA SER A 274 4.55 16.41 5.86
C SER A 274 4.89 16.04 7.30
N ALA A 275 4.48 16.85 8.29
CA ALA A 275 4.72 16.55 9.70
C ALA A 275 3.99 15.27 10.16
N ALA A 276 2.80 14.99 9.62
CA ALA A 276 2.07 13.75 9.87
C ALA A 276 2.80 12.53 9.29
N GLY A 277 3.39 12.66 8.10
CA GLY A 277 4.26 11.63 7.52
C GLY A 277 5.47 11.31 8.39
N THR A 278 6.08 12.33 9.01
CA THR A 278 7.18 12.14 9.98
C THR A 278 6.70 11.46 11.28
N ALA A 279 5.52 11.84 11.79
CA ALA A 279 5.01 11.34 13.07
C ALA A 279 4.42 9.91 12.98
N PHE A 280 3.82 9.55 11.85
CA PHE A 280 3.03 8.32 11.71
C PHE A 280 3.54 7.39 10.61
N GLY A 281 4.57 7.78 9.90
CA GLY A 281 5.14 7.07 8.76
C GLY A 281 4.67 7.66 7.43
N SER A 282 5.56 7.66 6.43
CA SER A 282 5.28 8.17 5.07
C SER A 282 4.37 7.23 4.24
N ASN A 283 4.01 6.07 4.77
CA ASN A 283 3.19 5.05 4.14
C ASN A 283 1.67 5.30 4.28
N GLY A 284 1.25 6.49 4.69
CA GLY A 284 -0.15 6.87 4.72
C GLY A 284 -0.74 6.93 3.29
N LEU A 285 -1.81 6.14 3.06
CA LEU A 285 -2.52 6.16 1.78
C LEU A 285 -3.28 7.47 1.62
N GLN A 286 -2.90 8.27 0.62
CA GLN A 286 -3.49 9.58 0.34
C GLN A 286 -4.60 9.47 -0.71
N ARG A 287 -5.72 10.15 -0.45
CA ARG A 287 -6.84 10.28 -1.38
C ARG A 287 -7.39 11.70 -1.35
N ALA A 288 -7.37 12.38 -2.49
CA ALA A 288 -8.05 13.66 -2.65
C ALA A 288 -9.56 13.44 -2.80
N ALA A 289 -10.35 14.07 -1.95
CA ALA A 289 -11.81 14.03 -2.02
C ALA A 289 -12.41 15.30 -1.39
N TYR A 290 -13.42 15.90 -2.05
CA TYR A 290 -14.19 17.06 -1.53
C TYR A 290 -13.32 18.22 -1.03
N GLY A 291 -12.25 18.56 -1.78
CA GLY A 291 -11.34 19.67 -1.42
C GLY A 291 -10.44 19.39 -0.20
N SER A 292 -10.34 18.14 0.22
CA SER A 292 -9.44 17.71 1.29
C SER A 292 -8.61 16.50 0.89
N CYS A 293 -7.41 16.38 1.46
CA CYS A 293 -6.59 15.19 1.37
C CYS A 293 -6.91 14.27 2.54
N HIS A 294 -7.42 13.09 2.26
CA HIS A 294 -7.64 12.05 3.26
C HIS A 294 -6.45 11.10 3.26
N VAL A 295 -5.85 10.90 4.42
CA VAL A 295 -4.71 9.99 4.58
C VAL A 295 -5.05 8.90 5.57
N THR A 296 -4.83 7.65 5.16
CA THR A 296 -5.10 6.46 5.97
C THR A 296 -3.79 5.79 6.38
N TRP A 297 -3.54 5.69 7.67
CA TRP A 297 -2.51 4.84 8.27
C TRP A 297 -3.18 3.60 8.83
N ALA A 298 -3.23 2.53 8.03
CA ALA A 298 -3.98 1.32 8.36
C ALA A 298 -3.47 0.63 9.64
N SER A 299 -2.16 0.54 9.82
CA SER A 299 -1.52 -0.05 11.02
C SER A 299 -1.89 0.70 12.31
N LEU A 300 -2.13 2.00 12.21
CA LEU A 300 -2.55 2.84 13.33
C LEU A 300 -4.08 2.95 13.46
N GLY A 301 -4.85 2.37 12.53
CA GLY A 301 -6.30 2.58 12.48
C GLY A 301 -6.66 4.06 12.44
N ALA A 302 -5.88 4.88 11.74
CA ALA A 302 -6.03 6.32 11.67
C ALA A 302 -6.39 6.79 10.27
N VAL A 303 -7.46 7.59 10.16
CA VAL A 303 -7.81 8.34 8.95
C VAL A 303 -7.82 9.81 9.31
N MET A 304 -7.02 10.62 8.62
CA MET A 304 -6.93 12.05 8.86
C MET A 304 -7.24 12.83 7.59
N ALA A 305 -7.97 13.93 7.73
CA ALA A 305 -8.26 14.88 6.65
C ALA A 305 -7.40 16.13 6.79
N PHE A 306 -6.78 16.55 5.69
CA PHE A 306 -5.94 17.74 5.58
C PHE A 306 -6.51 18.70 4.55
N GLN A 307 -6.35 20.01 4.77
CA GLN A 307 -6.83 21.06 3.87
C GLN A 307 -5.92 22.30 3.91
N GLY A 308 -6.12 23.21 2.96
CA GLY A 308 -5.47 24.51 2.95
C GLY A 308 -4.01 24.46 2.48
N SER A 309 -3.69 23.54 1.55
CA SER A 309 -2.41 23.54 0.84
C SER A 309 -2.38 24.56 -0.28
N SER A 310 -1.23 25.18 -0.47
CA SER A 310 -0.90 26.04 -1.63
C SER A 310 -0.47 25.24 -2.86
N SER A 311 -0.07 23.99 -2.68
CA SER A 311 0.49 23.10 -3.71
C SER A 311 -0.45 22.00 -4.20
N GLY A 312 -1.76 22.18 -4.01
CA GLY A 312 -2.80 21.21 -4.41
C GLY A 312 -3.43 20.48 -3.25
N THR A 313 -4.48 19.71 -3.49
CA THR A 313 -5.33 19.13 -2.43
C THR A 313 -4.57 18.27 -1.43
N CYS A 314 -3.52 17.54 -1.89
CA CYS A 314 -2.65 16.71 -1.05
C CYS A 314 -1.22 17.29 -0.95
N GLY A 315 -1.07 18.60 -1.00
CA GLY A 315 0.23 19.23 -0.83
C GLY A 315 0.79 19.02 0.57
N SER A 316 2.12 18.97 0.66
CA SER A 316 2.85 18.68 1.91
C SER A 316 2.56 19.68 3.05
N ASP A 317 2.11 20.88 2.70
CA ASP A 317 1.73 21.99 3.58
C ASP A 317 0.24 21.97 4.01
N ALA A 318 -0.57 21.04 3.49
CA ALA A 318 -1.97 20.89 3.93
C ALA A 318 -2.04 20.58 5.44
N HIS A 319 -2.93 21.28 6.16
CA HIS A 319 -3.06 21.15 7.61
C HIS A 319 -4.17 20.18 8.01
N VAL A 320 -3.94 19.44 9.10
CA VAL A 320 -4.94 18.52 9.67
C VAL A 320 -6.21 19.26 10.10
N ARG A 321 -7.38 18.73 9.70
CA ARG A 321 -8.71 19.26 10.02
C ARG A 321 -9.59 18.27 10.77
N ALA A 322 -9.37 16.98 10.53
CA ALA A 322 -10.10 15.94 11.24
C ALA A 322 -9.22 14.68 11.37
N ALA A 323 -9.53 13.87 12.37
CA ALA A 323 -8.96 12.55 12.53
C ALA A 323 -10.03 11.59 13.06
N VAL A 324 -10.06 10.38 12.52
CA VAL A 324 -10.82 9.22 13.02
C VAL A 324 -9.82 8.15 13.40
N LEU A 325 -9.82 7.73 14.66
CA LEU A 325 -8.81 6.89 15.29
C LEU A 325 -9.50 5.68 15.89
N SER A 326 -9.33 4.50 15.31
CA SER A 326 -10.06 3.28 15.65
C SER A 326 -9.22 2.17 16.30
N ASN A 327 -7.88 2.31 16.31
CA ASN A 327 -6.99 1.33 16.94
C ASN A 327 -6.82 1.63 18.44
N PRO A 328 -6.77 0.61 19.33
CA PRO A 328 -6.51 0.77 20.76
C PRO A 328 -5.19 1.43 21.15
N ILE A 329 -4.24 1.58 20.23
CA ILE A 329 -3.00 2.34 20.43
C ILE A 329 -3.27 3.81 20.75
N TRP A 330 -4.41 4.37 20.28
CA TRP A 330 -4.82 5.73 20.55
C TRP A 330 -5.52 5.84 21.90
N LYS A 331 -5.00 6.68 22.77
CA LYS A 331 -5.59 6.97 24.09
C LYS A 331 -5.77 8.44 24.26
N THR A 332 -6.93 8.84 24.81
CA THR A 332 -7.08 10.23 25.26
C THR A 332 -6.14 10.52 26.42
N ASP A 333 -5.93 11.81 26.74
CA ASP A 333 -5.21 12.27 27.93
C ASP A 333 -5.74 11.69 29.24
N LYS A 334 -7.03 11.27 29.26
CA LYS A 334 -7.68 10.60 30.39
C LYS A 334 -7.70 9.07 30.27
N GLY A 335 -7.00 8.50 29.29
CA GLY A 335 -6.86 7.07 29.12
C GLY A 335 -8.05 6.34 28.48
N LEU A 336 -9.01 7.04 27.83
CA LEU A 336 -10.06 6.42 27.04
C LEU A 336 -9.50 5.97 25.68
N SER A 337 -9.82 4.75 25.25
CA SER A 337 -9.28 4.11 24.04
C SER A 337 -10.39 3.42 23.23
N PRO A 338 -10.25 3.30 21.91
CA PRO A 338 -11.06 2.35 21.15
C PRO A 338 -10.93 0.93 21.76
N GLY A 339 -12.04 0.19 21.79
CA GLY A 339 -12.13 -1.10 22.50
C GLY A 339 -12.59 -1.00 23.96
N ASP A 340 -12.45 0.16 24.60
CA ASP A 340 -12.89 0.34 25.99
C ASP A 340 -14.40 0.16 26.14
N PRO A 341 -14.87 -0.38 27.29
CA PRO A 341 -16.30 -0.42 27.61
C PRO A 341 -16.90 0.99 27.67
N VAL A 342 -18.11 1.18 27.10
CA VAL A 342 -18.81 2.47 27.02
C VAL A 342 -18.98 3.13 28.39
N LYS A 343 -19.10 2.38 29.48
CA LYS A 343 -19.17 2.88 30.85
C LYS A 343 -18.00 3.80 31.24
N ARG A 344 -16.80 3.58 30.65
CA ARG A 344 -15.61 4.41 30.91
C ARG A 344 -15.78 5.86 30.44
N ILE A 345 -16.63 6.12 29.43
CA ILE A 345 -16.93 7.47 28.97
C ILE A 345 -17.49 8.31 30.13
N LYS A 346 -18.48 7.77 30.88
CA LYS A 346 -19.07 8.44 32.04
C LYS A 346 -18.04 8.65 33.16
N THR A 347 -17.23 7.63 33.45
CA THR A 347 -16.22 7.68 34.51
C THR A 347 -15.15 8.76 34.24
N LEU A 348 -14.63 8.80 33.01
CA LEU A 348 -13.49 9.65 32.63
C LEU A 348 -13.90 11.07 32.26
N TYR A 349 -15.06 11.22 31.61
CA TYR A 349 -15.49 12.50 31.04
C TYR A 349 -16.77 13.07 31.64
N ARG A 350 -17.43 12.32 32.54
CA ARG A 350 -18.73 12.67 33.14
C ARG A 350 -19.85 12.86 32.10
N VAL A 351 -19.70 12.25 30.93
CA VAL A 351 -20.65 12.29 29.82
C VAL A 351 -21.42 10.96 29.75
N LYS A 352 -22.76 11.02 29.70
CA LYS A 352 -23.59 9.82 29.51
C LYS A 352 -23.56 9.41 28.03
N ALA A 353 -23.18 8.18 27.73
CA ALA A 353 -23.12 7.68 26.36
C ALA A 353 -24.48 7.36 25.74
N GLY A 354 -25.51 7.11 26.51
CA GLY A 354 -26.80 6.61 26.01
C GLY A 354 -26.81 5.08 25.78
N LYS A 355 -27.96 4.56 25.38
CA LYS A 355 -28.13 3.14 25.02
C LYS A 355 -27.83 2.91 23.54
N GLY A 356 -27.37 1.72 23.15
CA GLY A 356 -27.11 1.33 21.77
C GLY A 356 -25.83 1.91 21.18
N SER A 357 -25.89 2.39 19.94
CA SER A 357 -24.79 3.04 19.22
C SER A 357 -24.98 4.55 19.16
N GLY A 358 -23.91 5.30 19.01
CA GLY A 358 -23.99 6.75 18.88
C GLY A 358 -22.66 7.48 18.95
N VAL A 359 -22.78 8.81 18.97
CA VAL A 359 -21.63 9.74 19.02
C VAL A 359 -21.83 10.69 20.19
N ARG A 360 -20.76 10.98 20.94
CA ARG A 360 -20.78 11.93 22.07
C ARG A 360 -19.54 12.81 22.08
N THR A 361 -19.73 14.10 22.24
CA THR A 361 -18.62 15.05 22.42
C THR A 361 -18.10 14.94 23.85
N LEU A 362 -16.82 14.67 23.98
CA LEU A 362 -16.10 14.58 25.26
C LEU A 362 -15.52 15.93 25.68
N VAL A 363 -14.96 16.65 24.71
CA VAL A 363 -14.36 17.98 24.90
C VAL A 363 -14.79 18.89 23.75
N LYS A 364 -15.21 20.11 24.06
CA LYS A 364 -15.44 21.21 23.12
C LYS A 364 -14.58 22.40 23.55
N ALA A 365 -13.65 22.79 22.69
CA ALA A 365 -12.78 23.93 22.94
C ALA A 365 -13.41 25.27 22.54
N ARG A 366 -12.89 26.38 23.09
CA ARG A 366 -13.34 27.74 22.77
C ARG A 366 -13.17 28.09 21.28
N ASN A 367 -12.14 27.61 20.63
CA ASN A 367 -11.89 27.82 19.21
C ASN A 367 -12.70 26.86 18.28
N GLY A 368 -13.59 26.03 18.84
CA GLY A 368 -14.41 25.09 18.09
C GLY A 368 -13.81 23.71 17.88
N ALA A 369 -12.55 23.47 18.27
CA ALA A 369 -11.98 22.12 18.23
C ALA A 369 -12.76 21.16 19.14
N ARG A 370 -12.88 19.88 18.73
CA ARG A 370 -13.70 18.90 19.44
C ARG A 370 -13.00 17.55 19.50
N LEU A 371 -13.12 16.89 20.65
CA LEU A 371 -12.89 15.47 20.82
C LEU A 371 -14.25 14.79 21.02
N THR A 372 -14.54 13.85 20.16
CA THR A 372 -15.80 13.13 20.11
C THR A 372 -15.53 11.65 20.16
N VAL A 373 -16.40 10.85 20.73
CA VAL A 373 -16.31 9.40 20.73
C VAL A 373 -17.48 8.80 19.96
N ARG A 374 -17.19 7.82 19.09
CA ARG A 374 -18.17 6.93 18.48
C ARG A 374 -18.18 5.63 19.26
N PHE A 375 -19.37 5.12 19.59
CA PHE A 375 -19.53 3.88 20.33
C PHE A 375 -20.68 3.03 19.76
N GLY A 376 -20.67 1.77 20.05
CA GLY A 376 -21.69 0.79 19.65
C GLY A 376 -21.36 -0.58 20.23
N GLU A 377 -22.35 -1.45 20.36
CA GLU A 377 -22.15 -2.82 20.90
C GLU A 377 -21.43 -2.83 22.25
N GLY A 378 -21.75 -1.83 23.10
CA GLY A 378 -21.17 -1.76 24.45
C GLY A 378 -19.72 -1.25 24.53
N VAL A 379 -19.06 -0.95 23.41
CA VAL A 379 -17.66 -0.51 23.36
C VAL A 379 -17.46 0.80 22.60
N VAL A 380 -16.35 1.45 22.89
CA VAL A 380 -15.84 2.60 22.11
C VAL A 380 -15.31 2.07 20.79
N LYS A 381 -15.82 2.58 19.66
CA LYS A 381 -15.41 2.17 18.30
C LYS A 381 -14.34 3.10 17.71
N ALA A 382 -14.37 4.39 18.03
CA ALA A 382 -13.38 5.36 17.56
C ALA A 382 -13.35 6.63 18.40
N LEU A 383 -12.19 7.28 18.44
CA LEU A 383 -12.01 8.67 18.84
C LEU A 383 -12.04 9.54 17.59
N ILE A 384 -12.76 10.66 17.62
CA ILE A 384 -12.91 11.57 16.49
C ILE A 384 -12.47 12.95 16.94
N VAL A 385 -11.51 13.52 16.22
CA VAL A 385 -11.02 14.88 16.45
C VAL A 385 -11.43 15.77 15.29
N ALA A 386 -11.95 16.93 15.57
CA ALA A 386 -12.21 17.99 14.59
C ALA A 386 -11.39 19.22 14.95
N VAL A 387 -10.72 19.80 13.97
CA VAL A 387 -9.88 21.00 14.08
C VAL A 387 -10.46 22.04 13.15
N PRO A 388 -11.01 23.15 13.65
CA PRO A 388 -11.57 24.21 12.82
C PRO A 388 -10.47 24.84 11.95
N ALA A 389 -10.88 25.39 10.81
CA ALA A 389 -10.01 26.24 10.02
C ALA A 389 -9.58 27.46 10.84
N PRO A 390 -8.39 28.02 10.63
CA PRO A 390 -8.06 29.32 11.20
C PRO A 390 -9.13 30.34 10.74
N ARG A 391 -9.55 31.21 11.64
CA ARG A 391 -10.34 32.37 11.22
C ARG A 391 -9.42 33.27 10.42
N VAL A 392 -9.76 33.52 9.17
CA VAL A 392 -9.14 34.53 8.33
C VAL A 392 -9.48 35.89 8.87
#